data_e0af74149bb5780a6f8268fb8ecb0235
#
_entry.id   e0af74149bb5780a6f8268fb8ecb0235
#
_cell.length_a   1.000
_cell.length_b   1.000
_cell.length_c   1.000
_cell.angle_alpha   90.00
_cell.angle_beta   90.00
_cell.angle_gamma   90.00
#
_symmetry.space_group_name_H-M   'P 1'
#
loop_
_entity.id
_entity.type
_entity.pdbx_description
1 polymer ?
#
loop_
_entity_poly.entity_id
_entity_poly.type
_entity_poly.pdbx_seq_one_letter_code
_entity_poly.pdbx_strand_id
1 'polypeptide(L)'
;MSILTDIQTELKAPKNRFNRFGNYKYRSCEDILEAVKPLLKEHKATLTIRDEIVEVGGRVYVKAIVSFTAGDEATEVTAFARESENKKGMDDSQITGTASSYARKYALNGLFLIDDTKDADTEEFTQQSKDAEKTQETAAKKIGKVKAEALSKAVLDCGKDINTVLAYFGVKKAEDLTEEQHMQIMKKVQDGNNRKG
;
A
#
# COMPACT_ATOMS: atom_id res chain seq x y z
N MET A 1 13.54 23.38 -27.33
CA MET A 1 12.43 22.77 -26.56
C MET A 1 13.04 22.20 -25.30
N SER A 2 12.28 22.22 -24.21
CA SER A 2 12.76 21.63 -22.94
C SER A 2 12.67 20.10 -23.02
N ILE A 3 13.75 19.42 -22.75
CA ILE A 3 13.81 17.94 -22.72
C ILE A 3 12.89 17.41 -21.63
N LEU A 4 12.79 18.11 -20.50
CA LEU A 4 11.86 17.72 -19.45
C LEU A 4 10.41 17.72 -19.94
N THR A 5 10.01 18.73 -20.73
CA THR A 5 8.66 18.82 -21.31
C THR A 5 8.37 17.67 -22.28
N ASP A 6 9.35 17.26 -23.07
CA ASP A 6 9.20 16.12 -23.98
C ASP A 6 8.98 14.82 -23.16
N ILE A 7 9.80 14.58 -22.13
CA ILE A 7 9.64 13.44 -21.22
C ILE A 7 8.29 13.49 -20.49
N GLN A 8 7.85 14.66 -19.98
CA GLN A 8 6.55 14.80 -19.32
C GLN A 8 5.38 14.44 -20.25
N THR A 9 5.52 14.71 -21.54
CA THR A 9 4.48 14.43 -22.54
C THR A 9 4.44 12.95 -22.91
N GLU A 10 5.61 12.32 -23.02
CA GLU A 10 5.75 10.94 -23.47
C GLU A 10 5.54 9.92 -22.34
N LEU A 11 5.87 10.27 -21.11
CA LEU A 11 5.85 9.36 -19.97
C LEU A 11 4.45 8.81 -19.71
N LYS A 12 4.33 7.50 -19.76
CA LYS A 12 3.14 6.75 -19.39
C LYS A 12 3.45 5.83 -18.21
N ALA A 13 2.92 6.16 -17.06
CA ALA A 13 3.05 5.38 -15.84
C ALA A 13 1.65 5.00 -15.29
N PRO A 14 0.97 4.02 -15.88
CA PRO A 14 -0.41 3.67 -15.53
C PRO A 14 -0.50 3.06 -14.12
N LYS A 15 -1.66 3.20 -13.47
CA LYS A 15 -1.98 2.56 -12.17
C LYS A 15 -2.33 1.10 -12.38
N ASN A 16 -1.32 0.23 -12.54
CA ASN A 16 -1.50 -1.20 -12.83
C ASN A 16 -1.53 -2.09 -11.59
N ARG A 17 -1.11 -1.59 -10.43
CA ARG A 17 -1.19 -2.32 -9.16
C ARG A 17 -2.57 -2.16 -8.54
N PHE A 18 -3.02 -3.18 -7.83
CA PHE A 18 -4.31 -3.18 -7.16
C PHE A 18 -4.14 -3.40 -5.66
N ASN A 19 -4.59 -2.45 -4.86
CA ASN A 19 -4.67 -2.59 -3.42
C ASN A 19 -6.00 -3.26 -3.06
N ARG A 20 -5.92 -4.52 -2.64
CA ARG A 20 -7.11 -5.31 -2.26
C ARG A 20 -7.77 -4.81 -0.98
N PHE A 21 -7.03 -4.18 -0.08
CA PHE A 21 -7.55 -3.66 1.17
C PHE A 21 -8.35 -2.36 0.96
N GLY A 22 -7.81 -1.44 0.15
CA GLY A 22 -8.45 -0.17 -0.17
C GLY A 22 -9.31 -0.21 -1.44
N ASN A 23 -9.38 -1.36 -2.15
CA ASN A 23 -10.15 -1.55 -3.38
C ASN A 23 -9.88 -0.49 -4.46
N TYR A 24 -8.60 -0.09 -4.64
CA TYR A 24 -8.20 0.90 -5.64
C TYR A 24 -6.95 0.49 -6.42
N LYS A 25 -6.83 1.02 -7.64
CA LYS A 25 -5.62 0.88 -8.45
C LYS A 25 -4.62 1.97 -8.09
N TYR A 26 -3.34 1.61 -8.01
CA TYR A 26 -2.24 2.52 -7.74
C TYR A 26 -1.01 2.20 -8.56
N ARG A 27 -0.04 3.11 -8.57
CA ARG A 27 1.34 2.90 -9.04
C ARG A 27 2.30 3.11 -7.89
N SER A 28 3.37 2.36 -7.85
CA SER A 28 4.45 2.53 -6.89
C SER A 28 5.50 3.53 -7.40
N CYS A 29 6.44 3.92 -6.54
CA CYS A 29 7.60 4.71 -6.94
C CYS A 29 8.42 3.98 -8.02
N GLU A 30 8.62 2.67 -7.86
CA GLU A 30 9.35 1.82 -8.78
C GLU A 30 8.71 1.78 -10.17
N ASP A 31 7.37 1.76 -10.25
CA ASP A 31 6.65 1.75 -11.53
C ASP A 31 6.93 3.04 -12.34
N ILE A 32 7.04 4.19 -11.65
CA ILE A 32 7.41 5.45 -12.29
C ILE A 32 8.87 5.42 -12.76
N LEU A 33 9.77 4.94 -11.91
CA LEU A 33 11.19 4.84 -12.23
C LEU A 33 11.44 3.91 -13.44
N GLU A 34 10.78 2.76 -13.48
CA GLU A 34 10.89 1.86 -14.63
C GLU A 34 10.32 2.46 -15.91
N ALA A 35 9.22 3.19 -15.83
CA ALA A 35 8.61 3.84 -16.99
C ALA A 35 9.45 4.99 -17.54
N VAL A 36 10.18 5.73 -16.70
CA VAL A 36 10.97 6.88 -17.14
C VAL A 36 12.35 6.51 -17.67
N LYS A 37 12.95 5.40 -17.23
CA LYS A 37 14.32 4.99 -17.63
C LYS A 37 14.56 4.96 -19.15
N PRO A 38 13.65 4.41 -19.99
CA PRO A 38 13.83 4.44 -21.44
C PRO A 38 13.92 5.86 -21.99
N LEU A 39 13.06 6.76 -21.52
CA LEU A 39 13.01 8.16 -21.97
C LEU A 39 14.25 8.93 -21.52
N LEU A 40 14.72 8.72 -20.29
CA LEU A 40 15.98 9.31 -19.81
C LEU A 40 17.15 8.89 -20.70
N LYS A 41 17.22 7.62 -21.10
CA LYS A 41 18.26 7.14 -22.02
C LYS A 41 18.15 7.77 -23.40
N GLU A 42 16.96 7.84 -23.97
CA GLU A 42 16.68 8.41 -25.29
C GLU A 42 17.04 9.87 -25.35
N HIS A 43 16.62 10.65 -24.35
CA HIS A 43 16.88 12.08 -24.27
C HIS A 43 18.25 12.45 -23.67
N LYS A 44 19.10 11.45 -23.34
CA LYS A 44 20.40 11.64 -22.67
C LYS A 44 20.28 12.49 -21.40
N ALA A 45 19.21 12.28 -20.66
CA ALA A 45 18.94 12.94 -19.39
C ALA A 45 19.35 12.07 -18.20
N THR A 46 19.66 12.72 -17.10
CA THR A 46 20.00 12.06 -15.82
C THR A 46 18.96 12.42 -14.76
N LEU A 47 18.55 11.43 -14.00
CA LEU A 47 17.67 11.59 -12.84
C LEU A 47 18.38 11.02 -11.62
N THR A 48 18.47 11.80 -10.55
CA THR A 48 19.01 11.35 -9.27
C THR A 48 17.98 11.61 -8.16
N ILE A 49 17.95 10.73 -7.15
CA ILE A 49 17.08 10.87 -6.01
C ILE A 49 17.90 10.70 -4.74
N ARG A 50 17.75 11.63 -3.81
CA ARG A 50 18.31 11.54 -2.47
C ARG A 50 17.24 11.84 -1.41
N ASP A 51 17.43 11.30 -0.23
CA ASP A 51 16.54 11.54 0.90
C ASP A 51 17.29 12.30 1.99
N GLU A 52 16.57 13.16 2.69
CA GLU A 52 17.00 13.84 3.89
C GLU A 52 15.94 13.61 4.98
N ILE A 53 16.38 13.43 6.22
CA ILE A 53 15.47 13.38 7.36
C ILE A 53 15.35 14.78 7.93
N VAL A 54 14.12 15.26 8.08
CA VAL A 54 13.84 16.60 8.62
C VAL A 54 12.82 16.50 9.75
N GLU A 55 13.02 17.32 10.78
CA GLU A 55 12.08 17.44 11.89
C GLU A 55 11.36 18.78 11.81
N VAL A 56 10.03 18.74 11.87
CA VAL A 56 9.18 19.93 11.88
C VAL A 56 8.11 19.78 12.96
N GLY A 57 8.15 20.66 13.96
CA GLY A 57 7.15 20.67 15.02
C GLY A 57 7.10 19.37 15.85
N GLY A 58 8.27 18.77 16.13
CA GLY A 58 8.39 17.51 16.86
C GLY A 58 7.98 16.28 16.05
N ARG A 59 7.88 16.42 14.73
CA ARG A 59 7.50 15.32 13.81
C ARG A 59 8.57 15.08 12.78
N VAL A 60 8.89 13.81 12.53
CA VAL A 60 9.90 13.40 11.57
C VAL A 60 9.28 13.21 10.18
N TYR A 61 9.96 13.75 9.19
CA TYR A 61 9.61 13.61 7.77
C TYR A 61 10.81 13.11 7.00
N VAL A 62 10.56 12.29 5.99
CA VAL A 62 11.50 12.03 4.92
C VAL A 62 11.23 13.07 3.82
N LYS A 63 12.24 13.86 3.48
CA LYS A 63 12.26 14.79 2.36
C LYS A 63 12.96 14.12 1.20
N ALA A 64 12.26 13.82 0.13
CA ALA A 64 12.86 13.37 -1.12
C ALA A 64 13.21 14.57 -2.01
N ILE A 65 14.38 14.51 -2.61
CA ILE A 65 14.91 15.51 -3.53
C ILE A 65 15.21 14.80 -4.84
N VAL A 66 14.49 15.16 -5.88
CA VAL A 66 14.64 14.61 -7.23
C VAL A 66 15.26 15.67 -8.11
N SER A 67 16.45 15.40 -8.61
CA SER A 67 17.19 16.29 -9.50
C SER A 67 17.23 15.71 -10.91
N PHE A 68 16.82 16.51 -11.89
CA PHE A 68 16.81 16.19 -13.31
C PHE A 68 17.81 17.09 -14.03
N THR A 69 18.62 16.50 -14.92
CA THR A 69 19.58 17.24 -15.76
C THR A 69 19.56 16.71 -17.19
N ALA A 70 19.57 17.61 -18.18
CA ALA A 70 19.68 17.27 -19.59
C ALA A 70 20.35 18.41 -20.36
N GLY A 71 21.59 18.22 -20.79
CA GLY A 71 22.41 19.32 -21.35
C GLY A 71 22.57 20.45 -20.33
N ASP A 72 22.17 21.66 -20.70
CA ASP A 72 22.21 22.84 -19.82
C ASP A 72 20.94 23.00 -18.96
N GLU A 73 19.94 22.13 -19.15
CA GLU A 73 18.71 22.14 -18.38
C GLU A 73 18.92 21.41 -17.05
N ALA A 74 18.56 22.06 -15.93
CA ALA A 74 18.57 21.46 -14.61
C ALA A 74 17.34 21.89 -13.84
N THR A 75 16.68 20.91 -13.20
CA THR A 75 15.47 21.15 -12.39
C THR A 75 15.52 20.26 -11.15
N GLU A 76 15.09 20.79 -10.02
CA GLU A 76 14.97 20.05 -8.78
C GLU A 76 13.56 20.18 -8.21
N VAL A 77 12.98 19.07 -7.77
CA VAL A 77 11.69 19.01 -7.11
C VAL A 77 11.83 18.28 -5.78
N THR A 78 11.20 18.80 -4.74
CA THR A 78 11.20 18.20 -3.41
C THR A 78 9.79 17.85 -2.98
N ALA A 79 9.66 16.75 -2.23
CA ALA A 79 8.41 16.38 -1.56
C ALA A 79 8.69 15.76 -0.20
N PHE A 80 7.69 15.71 0.64
CA PHE A 80 7.79 15.24 2.01
C PHE A 80 6.79 14.12 2.27
N ALA A 81 7.18 13.14 3.08
CA ALA A 81 6.26 12.21 3.70
C ALA A 81 6.57 12.07 5.18
N ARG A 82 5.53 12.16 6.01
CA ARG A 82 5.68 12.02 7.46
C ARG A 82 5.95 10.57 7.81
N GLU A 83 6.93 10.34 8.70
CA GLU A 83 7.05 9.05 9.37
C GLU A 83 5.92 8.86 10.38
N SER A 84 5.40 7.65 10.44
CA SER A 84 4.49 7.24 11.50
C SER A 84 5.28 7.01 12.77
N GLU A 85 4.88 7.59 13.89
CA GLU A 85 5.53 7.38 15.19
C GLU A 85 5.44 5.92 15.65
N ASN A 86 4.38 5.25 15.25
CA ASN A 86 4.16 3.85 15.59
C ASN A 86 3.23 3.19 14.56
N LYS A 87 3.66 2.08 13.97
CA LYS A 87 2.83 1.34 13.03
C LYS A 87 2.89 -0.15 13.36
N LYS A 88 1.77 -0.69 13.81
CA LYS A 88 1.68 -2.11 14.20
C LYS A 88 2.13 -3.04 13.07
N GLY A 89 3.10 -3.90 13.36
CA GLY A 89 3.63 -4.89 12.42
C GLY A 89 4.71 -4.36 11.48
N MET A 90 5.26 -3.18 11.75
CA MET A 90 6.44 -2.66 11.07
C MET A 90 7.53 -2.35 12.09
N ASP A 91 8.78 -2.60 11.74
CA ASP A 91 9.95 -2.11 12.46
C ASP A 91 10.28 -0.67 12.03
N ASP A 92 11.18 -0.02 12.76
CA ASP A 92 11.53 1.40 12.53
C ASP A 92 12.11 1.62 11.13
N SER A 93 12.92 0.69 10.62
CA SER A 93 13.49 0.77 9.27
C SER A 93 12.40 0.67 8.19
N GLN A 94 11.39 -0.15 8.42
CA GLN A 94 10.24 -0.28 7.51
C GLN A 94 9.36 0.98 7.52
N ILE A 95 9.23 1.65 8.67
CA ILE A 95 8.50 2.92 8.79
C ILE A 95 9.20 3.99 7.95
N THR A 96 10.51 4.19 8.14
CA THR A 96 11.33 5.14 7.35
C THR A 96 11.30 4.78 5.87
N GLY A 97 11.48 3.51 5.50
CA GLY A 97 11.44 3.05 4.12
C GLY A 97 10.09 3.30 3.45
N THR A 98 8.99 3.17 4.18
CA THR A 98 7.65 3.51 3.69
C THR A 98 7.53 5.01 3.42
N ALA A 99 7.93 5.86 4.37
CA ALA A 99 7.91 7.31 4.20
C ALA A 99 8.79 7.75 3.03
N SER A 100 9.99 7.17 2.88
CA SER A 100 10.87 7.40 1.74
C SER A 100 10.19 7.09 0.40
N SER A 101 9.56 5.92 0.27
CA SER A 101 8.83 5.54 -0.94
C SER A 101 7.73 6.53 -1.31
N TYR A 102 6.97 7.02 -0.33
CA TYR A 102 5.95 8.04 -0.55
C TYR A 102 6.54 9.40 -0.93
N ALA A 103 7.56 9.88 -0.21
CA ALA A 103 8.21 11.15 -0.52
C ALA A 103 8.78 11.17 -1.94
N ARG A 104 9.50 10.13 -2.34
CA ARG A 104 10.06 9.95 -3.69
C ARG A 104 8.95 9.92 -4.75
N LYS A 105 7.87 9.18 -4.51
CA LYS A 105 6.73 9.13 -5.44
C LYS A 105 6.11 10.52 -5.63
N TYR A 106 5.90 11.28 -4.57
CA TYR A 106 5.34 12.62 -4.66
C TYR A 106 6.26 13.58 -5.40
N ALA A 107 7.57 13.51 -5.17
CA ALA A 107 8.55 14.33 -5.90
C ALA A 107 8.57 13.98 -7.40
N LEU A 108 8.54 12.69 -7.75
CA LEU A 108 8.47 12.24 -9.14
C LEU A 108 7.16 12.67 -9.82
N ASN A 109 6.02 12.58 -9.10
CA ASN A 109 4.73 13.04 -9.62
C ASN A 109 4.78 14.55 -9.96
N GLY A 110 5.37 15.36 -9.07
CA GLY A 110 5.56 16.79 -9.32
C GLY A 110 6.49 17.09 -10.48
N LEU A 111 7.63 16.38 -10.58
CA LEU A 111 8.60 16.58 -11.65
C LEU A 111 8.02 16.20 -13.03
N PHE A 112 7.35 15.08 -13.12
CA PHE A 112 6.84 14.55 -14.39
C PHE A 112 5.36 14.88 -14.66
N LEU A 113 4.72 15.72 -13.84
CA LEU A 113 3.32 16.12 -13.94
C LEU A 113 2.36 14.90 -14.01
N ILE A 114 2.67 13.87 -13.24
CA ILE A 114 1.86 12.66 -13.16
C ILE A 114 0.75 12.90 -12.15
N ASP A 115 -0.50 12.86 -12.58
CA ASP A 115 -1.64 12.93 -11.68
C ASP A 115 -1.83 11.61 -10.92
N ASP A 116 -1.70 11.67 -9.59
CA ASP A 116 -1.96 10.54 -8.70
C ASP A 116 -3.25 10.74 -7.89
N THR A 117 -3.79 11.94 -7.94
CA THR A 117 -4.94 12.28 -7.13
C THR A 117 -6.24 11.84 -7.81
N LYS A 118 -6.94 10.89 -7.19
CA LYS A 118 -8.37 11.11 -7.01
C LYS A 118 -8.43 12.24 -5.99
N ASP A 119 -9.06 13.35 -6.35
CA ASP A 119 -9.22 14.49 -5.47
C ASP A 119 -9.69 14.00 -4.10
N ALA A 120 -8.99 14.44 -3.04
CA ALA A 120 -9.36 14.10 -1.66
C ALA A 120 -10.77 14.59 -1.30
N ASP A 121 -11.33 15.47 -2.12
CA ASP A 121 -12.68 16.04 -2.02
C ASP A 121 -13.76 15.15 -2.66
N THR A 122 -13.40 14.06 -3.35
CA THR A 122 -14.42 13.15 -3.87
C THR A 122 -14.98 12.28 -2.75
N GLU A 123 -16.33 12.13 -2.70
CA GLU A 123 -17.04 11.29 -1.74
C GLU A 123 -16.49 9.86 -1.68
N GLU A 124 -15.92 9.35 -2.78
CA GLU A 124 -15.25 8.06 -2.86
C GLU A 124 -14.00 7.96 -1.96
N PHE A 125 -13.22 9.05 -1.77
CA PHE A 125 -12.05 9.03 -0.89
C PHE A 125 -12.47 8.99 0.58
N THR A 126 -13.52 9.72 0.94
CA THR A 126 -14.09 9.73 2.30
C THR A 126 -14.70 8.37 2.65
N GLN A 127 -15.35 7.71 1.71
CA GLN A 127 -15.90 6.36 1.88
C GLN A 127 -14.76 5.32 2.02
N GLN A 128 -13.70 5.41 1.18
CA GLN A 128 -12.56 4.51 1.21
C GLN A 128 -11.74 4.64 2.50
N SER A 129 -11.59 5.86 3.04
CA SER A 129 -10.93 6.08 4.33
C SER A 129 -11.71 5.44 5.48
N LYS A 130 -13.04 5.57 5.47
CA LYS A 130 -13.94 4.95 6.46
C LYS A 130 -13.97 3.42 6.34
N ASP A 131 -13.90 2.90 5.12
CA ASP A 131 -13.88 1.45 4.87
C ASP A 131 -12.51 0.85 5.23
N ALA A 132 -11.40 1.58 5.02
CA ALA A 132 -10.06 1.17 5.44
C ALA A 132 -9.93 1.18 6.97
N GLU A 133 -10.48 2.18 7.67
CA GLU A 133 -10.53 2.21 9.14
C GLU A 133 -11.41 1.08 9.69
N LYS A 134 -12.59 0.84 9.11
CA LYS A 134 -13.45 -0.29 9.47
C LYS A 134 -12.79 -1.65 9.24
N THR A 135 -12.03 -1.80 8.15
CA THR A 135 -11.33 -3.05 7.82
C THR A 135 -10.15 -3.29 8.77
N GLN A 136 -9.44 -2.23 9.21
CA GLN A 136 -8.39 -2.35 10.23
C GLN A 136 -8.98 -2.66 11.63
N GLU A 137 -10.12 -2.09 11.96
CA GLU A 137 -10.81 -2.36 13.23
C GLU A 137 -11.39 -3.79 13.27
N THR A 138 -11.92 -4.30 12.15
CA THR A 138 -12.40 -5.68 12.04
C THR A 138 -11.26 -6.71 12.01
N ALA A 139 -10.13 -6.41 11.36
CA ALA A 139 -8.96 -7.30 11.34
C ALA A 139 -8.32 -7.49 12.73
N ALA A 140 -8.39 -6.48 13.58
CA ALA A 140 -7.88 -6.54 14.95
C ALA A 140 -8.88 -7.08 15.98
N LYS A 141 -10.17 -7.18 15.64
CA LYS A 141 -11.24 -7.59 16.55
C LYS A 141 -11.33 -9.11 16.58
N LYS A 142 -11.14 -9.70 17.77
CA LYS A 142 -11.32 -11.14 17.97
C LYS A 142 -12.78 -11.53 17.83
N ILE A 143 -13.03 -12.72 17.28
CA ILE A 143 -14.39 -13.27 17.21
C ILE A 143 -14.83 -13.66 18.61
N GLY A 144 -16.02 -13.26 19.03
CA GLY A 144 -16.55 -13.66 20.33
C GLY A 144 -16.91 -15.16 20.38
N LYS A 145 -17.20 -15.67 21.61
CA LYS A 145 -17.51 -17.09 21.85
C LYS A 145 -18.54 -17.68 20.92
N VAL A 146 -19.62 -16.98 20.65
CA VAL A 146 -20.74 -17.43 19.79
C VAL A 146 -20.24 -17.72 18.36
N LYS A 147 -19.42 -16.84 17.79
CA LYS A 147 -18.84 -17.05 16.44
C LYS A 147 -17.80 -18.16 16.45
N ALA A 148 -17.02 -18.30 17.52
CA ALA A 148 -16.03 -19.36 17.67
C ALA A 148 -16.66 -20.75 17.73
N GLU A 149 -17.78 -20.90 18.44
CA GLU A 149 -18.55 -22.14 18.51
C GLU A 149 -19.18 -22.51 17.17
N ALA A 150 -19.81 -21.51 16.48
CA ALA A 150 -20.38 -21.70 15.15
C ALA A 150 -19.30 -22.12 14.11
N LEU A 151 -18.13 -21.48 14.17
CA LEU A 151 -17.00 -21.81 13.32
C LEU A 151 -16.48 -23.24 13.56
N SER A 152 -16.32 -23.62 14.82
CA SER A 152 -15.85 -24.95 15.19
C SER A 152 -16.81 -26.03 14.68
N LYS A 153 -18.11 -25.79 14.78
CA LYS A 153 -19.12 -26.69 14.23
C LYS A 153 -19.05 -26.77 12.71
N ALA A 154 -18.96 -25.64 12.01
CA ALA A 154 -18.88 -25.62 10.56
C ALA A 154 -17.61 -26.32 10.00
N VAL A 155 -16.48 -26.19 10.69
CA VAL A 155 -15.22 -26.89 10.34
C VAL A 155 -15.37 -28.41 10.55
N LEU A 156 -16.00 -28.84 11.66
CA LEU A 156 -16.26 -30.24 11.95
C LEU A 156 -17.22 -30.88 10.94
N ASP A 157 -18.28 -30.17 10.57
CA ASP A 157 -19.27 -30.62 9.57
C ASP A 157 -18.62 -30.83 8.17
N CYS A 158 -17.53 -30.12 7.90
CA CYS A 158 -16.71 -30.31 6.69
C CYS A 158 -15.70 -31.48 6.82
N GLY A 159 -15.69 -32.20 7.93
CA GLY A 159 -14.77 -33.30 8.19
C GLY A 159 -13.33 -32.88 8.49
N LYS A 160 -13.11 -31.65 8.97
CA LYS A 160 -11.79 -31.11 9.34
C LYS A 160 -11.69 -30.94 10.86
N ASP A 161 -10.47 -31.11 11.38
CA ASP A 161 -10.18 -30.82 12.78
C ASP A 161 -9.91 -29.33 12.99
N ILE A 162 -10.64 -28.74 13.94
CA ILE A 162 -10.47 -27.33 14.32
C ILE A 162 -9.06 -27.02 14.81
N ASN A 163 -8.41 -27.96 15.50
CA ASN A 163 -7.06 -27.75 16.02
C ASN A 163 -6.03 -27.58 14.89
N THR A 164 -6.20 -28.28 13.78
CA THR A 164 -5.36 -28.09 12.57
C THR A 164 -5.54 -26.70 12.00
N VAL A 165 -6.76 -26.17 11.99
CA VAL A 165 -7.06 -24.81 11.53
C VAL A 165 -6.47 -23.77 12.47
N LEU A 166 -6.60 -23.95 13.79
CA LEU A 166 -6.04 -23.05 14.80
C LEU A 166 -4.51 -23.00 14.73
N ALA A 167 -3.86 -24.16 14.57
CA ALA A 167 -2.41 -24.25 14.40
C ALA A 167 -1.91 -23.51 13.17
N TYR A 168 -2.64 -23.55 12.04
CA TYR A 168 -2.31 -22.82 10.83
C TYR A 168 -2.29 -21.30 11.04
N PHE A 169 -3.19 -20.76 11.88
CA PHE A 169 -3.25 -19.34 12.22
C PHE A 169 -2.44 -18.96 13.47
N GLY A 170 -1.73 -19.91 14.09
CA GLY A 170 -0.89 -19.68 15.27
C GLY A 170 -1.67 -19.29 16.53
N VAL A 171 -2.94 -19.65 16.64
CA VAL A 171 -3.79 -19.36 17.80
C VAL A 171 -4.12 -20.64 18.58
N LYS A 172 -4.32 -20.50 19.90
CA LYS A 172 -4.62 -21.65 20.78
C LYS A 172 -6.11 -21.93 20.93
N LYS A 173 -6.95 -20.92 20.71
CA LYS A 173 -8.42 -21.00 20.87
C LYS A 173 -9.10 -20.35 19.69
N ALA A 174 -10.27 -20.84 19.32
CA ALA A 174 -11.08 -20.26 18.24
C ALA A 174 -11.52 -18.81 18.55
N GLU A 175 -11.69 -18.46 19.81
CA GLU A 175 -12.00 -17.10 20.28
C GLU A 175 -10.89 -16.09 20.01
N ASP A 176 -9.65 -16.55 19.83
CA ASP A 176 -8.48 -15.71 19.56
C ASP A 176 -8.31 -15.39 18.07
N LEU A 177 -9.07 -16.03 17.18
CA LEU A 177 -9.11 -15.70 15.77
C LEU A 177 -9.66 -14.30 15.56
N THR A 178 -9.12 -13.59 14.57
CA THR A 178 -9.65 -12.30 14.16
C THR A 178 -10.86 -12.47 13.23
N GLU A 179 -11.68 -11.42 13.07
CA GLU A 179 -12.81 -11.44 12.14
C GLU A 179 -12.37 -11.75 10.70
N GLU A 180 -11.19 -11.30 10.30
CA GLU A 180 -10.62 -11.59 8.98
C GLU A 180 -10.27 -13.08 8.84
N GLN A 181 -9.61 -13.65 9.84
CA GLN A 181 -9.28 -15.09 9.86
C GLN A 181 -10.54 -15.94 9.84
N HIS A 182 -11.56 -15.53 10.59
CA HIS A 182 -12.88 -16.18 10.58
C HIS A 182 -13.50 -16.19 9.18
N MET A 183 -13.52 -15.04 8.48
CA MET A 183 -14.05 -14.95 7.11
C MET A 183 -13.28 -15.83 6.13
N GLN A 184 -11.94 -15.89 6.25
CA GLN A 184 -11.11 -16.75 5.40
C GLN A 184 -11.42 -18.24 5.60
N ILE A 185 -11.63 -18.66 6.85
CA ILE A 185 -11.98 -20.05 7.17
C ILE A 185 -13.38 -20.37 6.63
N MET A 186 -14.37 -19.52 6.90
CA MET A 186 -15.75 -19.72 6.45
C MET A 186 -15.86 -19.80 4.92
N LYS A 187 -15.10 -19.00 4.18
CA LYS A 187 -15.02 -19.08 2.71
C LYS A 187 -14.50 -20.45 2.25
N LYS A 188 -13.43 -20.94 2.87
CA LYS A 188 -12.86 -22.26 2.53
C LYS A 188 -13.80 -23.42 2.91
N VAL A 189 -14.59 -23.26 3.97
CA VAL A 189 -15.63 -24.21 4.39
C VAL A 189 -16.75 -24.26 3.34
N GLN A 190 -17.23 -23.11 2.87
CA GLN A 190 -18.25 -23.02 1.82
C GLN A 190 -17.78 -23.58 0.49
N ASP A 191 -16.55 -23.24 0.05
CA ASP A 191 -15.96 -23.74 -1.20
C ASP A 191 -15.75 -25.28 -1.14
N GLY A 192 -15.46 -25.82 0.05
CA GLY A 192 -15.33 -27.26 0.27
C GLY A 192 -16.65 -28.02 0.22
N ASN A 193 -17.75 -27.42 0.65
CA ASN A 193 -19.09 -27.99 0.57
C ASN A 193 -19.65 -28.01 -0.87
N ASN A 194 -19.35 -26.98 -1.66
CA ASN A 194 -19.77 -26.91 -3.07
C ASN A 194 -19.05 -27.90 -4.00
N ARG A 195 -17.96 -28.55 -3.55
CA ARG A 195 -17.24 -29.58 -4.33
C ARG A 195 -17.67 -31.01 -4.00
N LYS A 196 -18.56 -31.20 -3.02
CA LYS A 196 -19.08 -32.51 -2.61
C LYS A 196 -20.53 -32.76 -3.02
N GLY A 197 -21.17 -31.81 -3.69
CA GLY A 197 -22.46 -31.94 -4.38
C GLY A 197 -22.26 -31.97 -5.88
#